data_cdefa1932279bafdf4997fd396baea56
#
_entry.id   cdefa1932279bafdf4997fd396baea56
#
_cell.length_a   1.000
_cell.length_b   1.000
_cell.length_c   1.000
_cell.angle_alpha   90.00
_cell.angle_beta   90.00
_cell.angle_gamma   90.00
#
_symmetry.space_group_name_H-M   'P 1'
#
loop_
_entity.id
_entity.type
_entity.pdbx_description
1 polymer ?
#
loop_
_entity_poly.entity_id
_entity_poly.type
_entity_poly.pdbx_seq_one_letter_code
_entity_poly.pdbx_strand_id
1 'polypeptide(L)'
;VRQTRRLPLPGGPEIDFEPEHDIVLHRRRSLPAHSNGMLFTARDADGTVLSRRTYYSVGGGFVADEHQVGADRIVSDASPLHFPFSTGAQLLAHCAETGFSIGRLMRENERTWRTDDEIDSGLLQLWSVMQDCIHRGMTTEGVLPGGLKVPRRAPALLHQLQVEADSTDPLRGMDWITLYALAVNEENAAGGRVVT
;
A
#
# COMPACT_ATOMS: atom_id res chain seq x y z
N VAL A 1 -18.13 -7.56 -4.43
CA VAL A 1 -18.02 -9.02 -4.41
C VAL A 1 -18.95 -9.64 -3.36
N ARG A 2 -18.82 -9.34 -2.05
CA ARG A 2 -19.65 -9.94 -0.99
C ARG A 2 -21.16 -9.77 -1.18
N GLN A 3 -21.61 -8.62 -1.71
CA GLN A 3 -23.01 -8.34 -1.95
C GLN A 3 -23.51 -8.84 -3.30
N THR A 4 -22.66 -8.76 -4.32
CA THR A 4 -23.02 -9.09 -5.70
C THR A 4 -22.75 -10.54 -6.06
N ARG A 5 -21.90 -11.23 -5.29
CA ARG A 5 -21.36 -12.57 -5.61
C ARG A 5 -20.72 -12.65 -7.01
N ARG A 6 -20.21 -11.50 -7.47
CA ARG A 6 -19.54 -11.37 -8.76
C ARG A 6 -18.16 -10.77 -8.55
N LEU A 7 -17.17 -11.28 -9.26
CA LEU A 7 -15.79 -10.80 -9.26
C LEU A 7 -15.45 -10.29 -10.67
N PRO A 8 -15.29 -8.98 -10.85
CA PRO A 8 -14.79 -8.44 -12.12
C PRO A 8 -13.31 -8.77 -12.26
N LEU A 9 -12.94 -9.36 -13.39
CA LEU A 9 -11.55 -9.60 -13.74
C LEU A 9 -11.00 -8.44 -14.56
N PRO A 10 -9.86 -7.85 -14.20
CA PRO A 10 -9.26 -6.77 -14.97
C PRO A 10 -9.01 -7.19 -16.42
N GLY A 11 -9.63 -6.49 -17.38
CA GLY A 11 -9.54 -6.82 -18.81
C GLY A 11 -10.23 -8.11 -19.25
N GLY A 12 -11.05 -8.71 -18.38
CA GLY A 12 -11.75 -9.96 -18.60
C GLY A 12 -13.24 -9.91 -18.25
N PRO A 13 -13.93 -11.04 -18.30
CA PRO A 13 -15.33 -11.14 -17.92
C PRO A 13 -15.52 -11.01 -16.41
N GLU A 14 -16.74 -10.73 -16.02
CA GLU A 14 -17.17 -10.86 -14.63
C GLU A 14 -17.56 -12.32 -14.38
N ILE A 15 -17.01 -12.92 -13.31
CA ILE A 15 -17.27 -14.31 -12.94
C ILE A 15 -18.12 -14.43 -11.69
N ASP A 16 -18.80 -15.54 -11.49
CA ASP A 16 -19.45 -15.90 -10.24
C ASP A 16 -18.36 -16.17 -9.19
N PHE A 17 -18.54 -15.63 -7.98
CA PHE A 17 -17.56 -15.78 -6.92
C PHE A 17 -18.25 -15.71 -5.55
N GLU A 18 -18.24 -16.81 -4.82
CA GLU A 18 -18.79 -16.93 -3.47
C GLU A 18 -17.67 -16.97 -2.43
N PRO A 19 -17.39 -15.85 -1.74
CA PRO A 19 -16.26 -15.77 -0.79
C PRO A 19 -16.24 -16.88 0.26
N GLU A 20 -17.41 -17.37 0.69
CA GLU A 20 -17.53 -18.45 1.68
C GLU A 20 -17.06 -19.81 1.16
N HIS A 21 -17.12 -20.04 -0.16
CA HIS A 21 -16.71 -21.29 -0.81
C HIS A 21 -15.40 -21.14 -1.60
N ASP A 22 -15.22 -20.01 -2.27
CA ASP A 22 -14.10 -19.82 -3.19
C ASP A 22 -12.84 -19.31 -2.49
N ILE A 23 -12.96 -18.82 -1.23
CA ILE A 23 -11.81 -18.46 -0.39
C ILE A 23 -11.64 -19.49 0.73
N VAL A 24 -10.58 -20.27 0.65
CA VAL A 24 -10.23 -21.24 1.70
C VAL A 24 -9.07 -20.71 2.55
N LEU A 25 -9.35 -20.34 3.79
CA LEU A 25 -8.35 -19.85 4.74
C LEU A 25 -7.72 -21.01 5.53
N HIS A 26 -6.46 -21.29 5.26
CA HIS A 26 -5.69 -22.34 5.97
C HIS A 26 -5.05 -21.80 7.23
N ARG A 27 -5.74 -21.87 8.37
CA ARG A 27 -5.25 -21.33 9.66
C ARG A 27 -4.05 -22.09 10.26
N ARG A 28 -3.76 -23.30 9.80
CA ARG A 28 -2.71 -24.18 10.36
C ARG A 28 -1.69 -24.65 9.34
N ARG A 29 -1.75 -24.11 8.12
CA ARG A 29 -0.83 -24.45 7.04
C ARG A 29 -0.38 -23.16 6.37
N SER A 30 0.90 -23.01 6.19
CA SER A 30 1.50 -21.98 5.35
C SER A 30 2.10 -22.61 4.10
N LEU A 31 2.20 -21.82 3.05
CA LEU A 31 2.96 -22.22 1.86
C LEU A 31 4.47 -22.18 2.19
N PRO A 32 5.29 -23.02 1.52
CA PRO A 32 6.67 -23.25 1.96
C PRO A 32 7.55 -22.01 1.97
N ALA A 33 7.36 -21.09 1.02
CA ALA A 33 8.28 -19.99 0.82
C ALA A 33 8.01 -18.77 1.71
N HIS A 34 6.74 -18.51 2.06
CA HIS A 34 6.37 -17.39 2.95
C HIS A 34 5.01 -17.63 3.60
N SER A 35 4.81 -17.11 4.83
CA SER A 35 3.55 -17.29 5.59
C SER A 35 2.33 -16.61 4.94
N ASN A 36 2.55 -15.48 4.26
CA ASN A 36 1.49 -14.76 3.55
C ASN A 36 1.41 -15.23 2.08
N GLY A 37 1.16 -16.51 1.89
CA GLY A 37 1.02 -17.09 0.56
C GLY A 37 -0.42 -17.27 0.16
N MET A 38 -0.70 -17.10 -1.13
CA MET A 38 -2.00 -17.29 -1.76
C MET A 38 -1.87 -18.20 -2.97
N LEU A 39 -2.74 -19.22 -3.04
CA LEU A 39 -2.84 -20.09 -4.19
C LEU A 39 -4.12 -19.77 -4.95
N PHE A 40 -4.00 -19.34 -6.18
CA PHE A 40 -5.12 -19.11 -7.07
C PHE A 40 -5.31 -20.30 -8.00
N THR A 41 -6.55 -20.72 -8.17
CA THR A 41 -6.91 -21.80 -9.09
C THR A 41 -8.08 -21.33 -9.95
N ALA A 42 -7.87 -21.25 -11.26
CA ALA A 42 -8.93 -21.01 -12.23
C ALA A 42 -9.46 -22.37 -12.74
N ARG A 43 -10.78 -22.48 -12.84
CA ARG A 43 -11.47 -23.69 -13.34
C ARG A 43 -12.44 -23.29 -14.43
N ASP A 44 -12.74 -24.25 -15.31
CA ASP A 44 -13.84 -24.11 -16.27
C ASP A 44 -15.19 -24.47 -15.61
N ALA A 45 -16.26 -24.43 -16.40
CA ALA A 45 -17.62 -24.73 -15.93
C ALA A 45 -17.78 -26.19 -15.45
N ASP A 46 -16.94 -27.11 -15.91
CA ASP A 46 -16.95 -28.53 -15.55
C ASP A 46 -16.05 -28.82 -14.32
N GLY A 47 -15.42 -27.77 -13.77
CA GLY A 47 -14.53 -27.89 -12.62
C GLY A 47 -13.08 -28.26 -12.95
N THR A 48 -12.73 -28.41 -14.22
CA THR A 48 -11.35 -28.71 -14.67
C THR A 48 -10.43 -27.54 -14.39
N VAL A 49 -9.24 -27.81 -13.86
CA VAL A 49 -8.26 -26.76 -13.57
C VAL A 49 -7.64 -26.23 -14.85
N LEU A 50 -7.91 -24.97 -15.16
CA LEU A 50 -7.32 -24.25 -16.31
C LEU A 50 -5.95 -23.64 -15.97
N SER A 51 -5.81 -23.10 -14.76
CA SER A 51 -4.56 -22.49 -14.31
C SER A 51 -4.44 -22.58 -12.78
N ARG A 52 -3.20 -22.68 -12.33
CA ARG A 52 -2.86 -22.66 -10.91
C ARG A 52 -1.61 -21.81 -10.70
N ARG A 53 -1.69 -20.79 -9.84
CA ARG A 53 -0.60 -19.85 -9.57
C ARG A 53 -0.46 -19.60 -8.08
N THR A 54 0.77 -19.57 -7.60
CA THR A 54 1.09 -19.23 -6.22
C THR A 54 1.72 -17.85 -6.17
N TYR A 55 1.25 -17.02 -5.24
CA TYR A 55 1.77 -15.69 -4.98
C TYR A 55 2.02 -15.50 -3.48
N TYR A 56 2.97 -14.67 -3.16
CA TYR A 56 3.37 -14.37 -1.80
C TYR A 56 3.42 -12.87 -1.59
N SER A 57 2.73 -12.36 -0.56
CA SER A 57 2.89 -10.98 -0.10
C SER A 57 4.09 -10.92 0.84
N VAL A 58 5.19 -10.35 0.36
CA VAL A 58 6.47 -10.35 1.08
C VAL A 58 6.72 -9.08 1.90
N GLY A 59 5.72 -8.22 1.99
CA GLY A 59 5.79 -6.94 2.69
C GLY A 59 6.05 -5.75 1.76
N GLY A 60 5.86 -4.52 2.27
CA GLY A 60 6.07 -3.29 1.50
C GLY A 60 5.19 -3.15 0.24
N GLY A 61 4.05 -3.84 0.18
CA GLY A 61 3.20 -3.86 -1.01
C GLY A 61 3.68 -4.79 -2.14
N PHE A 62 4.81 -5.47 -1.97
CA PHE A 62 5.37 -6.35 -2.99
C PHE A 62 4.70 -7.73 -2.98
N VAL A 63 4.42 -8.21 -4.18
CA VAL A 63 3.92 -9.56 -4.43
C VAL A 63 4.92 -10.30 -5.32
N ALA A 64 5.39 -11.43 -4.85
CA ALA A 64 6.29 -12.32 -5.58
C ALA A 64 5.55 -13.61 -5.99
N ASP A 65 5.85 -14.16 -7.15
CA ASP A 65 5.41 -15.50 -7.52
C ASP A 65 6.36 -16.58 -6.98
N GLU A 66 6.04 -17.85 -7.22
CA GLU A 66 6.83 -19.00 -6.72
C GLU A 66 8.26 -19.05 -7.27
N HIS A 67 8.58 -18.34 -8.36
CA HIS A 67 9.91 -18.28 -8.96
C HIS A 67 10.74 -17.11 -8.42
N GLN A 68 10.06 -16.11 -7.85
CA GLN A 68 10.67 -14.86 -7.36
C GLN A 68 10.92 -14.88 -5.84
N VAL A 69 10.23 -15.76 -5.10
CA VAL A 69 10.41 -15.86 -3.65
C VAL A 69 11.74 -16.55 -3.32
N GLY A 70 12.59 -15.87 -2.55
CA GLY A 70 13.91 -16.34 -2.16
C GLY A 70 15.06 -15.84 -3.03
N ALA A 71 14.79 -15.14 -4.14
CA ALA A 71 15.76 -14.26 -4.74
C ALA A 71 15.66 -12.88 -4.07
N ASP A 72 16.77 -12.25 -3.71
CA ASP A 72 16.87 -10.82 -3.35
C ASP A 72 16.47 -9.93 -4.56
N ARG A 73 15.21 -10.06 -4.99
CA ARG A 73 14.77 -9.45 -6.25
C ARG A 73 13.44 -8.72 -6.06
N ILE A 74 13.57 -7.51 -5.66
CA ILE A 74 13.05 -6.43 -6.49
C ILE A 74 13.75 -6.65 -7.83
N VAL A 75 13.01 -7.00 -8.89
CA VAL A 75 13.56 -7.00 -10.25
C VAL A 75 14.10 -5.59 -10.45
N SER A 76 15.41 -5.43 -10.28
CA SER A 76 16.03 -4.15 -10.57
C SER A 76 15.85 -3.98 -12.07
N ASP A 77 15.06 -3.00 -12.44
CA ASP A 77 15.04 -2.51 -13.82
C ASP A 77 16.52 -2.26 -14.17
N ALA A 78 17.01 -2.95 -15.19
CA ALA A 78 18.40 -2.83 -15.63
C ALA A 78 18.68 -1.50 -16.35
N SER A 79 17.72 -0.59 -16.41
CA SER A 79 17.91 0.74 -16.99
C SER A 79 19.00 1.49 -16.23
N PRO A 80 20.02 2.00 -16.94
CA PRO A 80 21.09 2.74 -16.28
C PRO A 80 20.57 4.04 -15.69
N LEU A 81 20.64 4.17 -14.36
CA LEU A 81 20.30 5.40 -13.66
C LEU A 81 21.37 6.45 -13.86
N HIS A 82 21.00 7.73 -13.89
CA HIS A 82 21.95 8.85 -13.92
C HIS A 82 22.82 8.89 -12.65
N PHE A 83 22.22 8.60 -11.48
CA PHE A 83 22.86 8.62 -10.17
C PHE A 83 22.52 7.33 -9.42
N PRO A 84 23.15 6.18 -9.76
CA PRO A 84 22.87 4.92 -9.09
C PRO A 84 23.41 4.93 -7.66
N PHE A 85 22.62 4.44 -6.71
CA PHE A 85 23.06 4.25 -5.33
C PHE A 85 22.35 3.06 -4.70
N SER A 86 23.02 2.41 -3.77
CA SER A 86 22.50 1.32 -2.94
C SER A 86 22.66 1.60 -1.44
N THR A 87 23.37 2.67 -1.09
CA THR A 87 23.59 3.10 0.31
C THR A 87 23.34 4.59 0.48
N GLY A 88 23.01 5.00 1.71
CA GLY A 88 22.88 6.41 2.05
C GLY A 88 24.17 7.21 1.83
N ALA A 89 25.33 6.60 2.03
CA ALA A 89 26.63 7.23 1.79
C ALA A 89 26.83 7.58 0.30
N GLN A 90 26.48 6.68 -0.61
CA GLN A 90 26.52 6.94 -2.06
C GLN A 90 25.55 8.05 -2.46
N LEU A 91 24.33 8.04 -1.94
CA LEU A 91 23.35 9.09 -2.19
C LEU A 91 23.88 10.48 -1.76
N LEU A 92 24.45 10.56 -0.55
CA LEU A 92 25.04 11.80 -0.05
C LEU A 92 26.26 12.25 -0.84
N ALA A 93 27.10 11.31 -1.33
CA ALA A 93 28.22 11.62 -2.20
C ALA A 93 27.74 12.27 -3.51
N HIS A 94 26.73 11.70 -4.18
CA HIS A 94 26.13 12.30 -5.37
C HIS A 94 25.54 13.71 -5.09
N CYS A 95 24.89 13.89 -3.93
CA CYS A 95 24.39 15.22 -3.54
C CYS A 95 25.54 16.23 -3.36
N ALA A 96 26.65 15.82 -2.76
CA ALA A 96 27.83 16.67 -2.55
C ALA A 96 28.54 17.03 -3.88
N GLU A 97 28.68 16.07 -4.78
CA GLU A 97 29.31 16.27 -6.09
C GLU A 97 28.49 17.17 -7.02
N THR A 98 27.18 17.03 -7.01
CA THR A 98 26.29 17.76 -7.94
C THR A 98 25.74 19.05 -7.36
N GLY A 99 25.76 19.23 -6.03
CA GLY A 99 25.03 20.29 -5.33
C GLY A 99 23.51 20.10 -5.34
N PHE A 100 23.01 18.93 -5.74
CA PHE A 100 21.58 18.66 -5.77
C PHE A 100 21.07 18.26 -4.40
N SER A 101 19.80 18.62 -4.12
CA SER A 101 19.07 18.01 -3.01
C SER A 101 18.75 16.55 -3.34
N ILE A 102 18.47 15.74 -2.33
CA ILE A 102 18.02 14.35 -2.50
C ILE A 102 16.82 14.30 -3.44
N GLY A 103 15.81 15.17 -3.25
CA GLY A 103 14.62 15.22 -4.10
C GLY A 103 14.92 15.50 -5.57
N ARG A 104 15.88 16.40 -5.85
CA ARG A 104 16.31 16.69 -7.22
C ARG A 104 17.04 15.50 -7.84
N LEU A 105 17.91 14.84 -7.08
CA LEU A 105 18.66 13.66 -7.54
C LEU A 105 17.70 12.50 -7.85
N MET A 106 16.68 12.27 -7.00
CA MET A 106 15.65 11.29 -7.25
C MET A 106 14.86 11.59 -8.52
N ARG A 107 14.53 12.89 -8.76
CA ARG A 107 13.86 13.31 -10.00
C ARG A 107 14.71 13.04 -11.25
N GLU A 108 16.01 13.30 -11.19
CA GLU A 108 16.92 12.99 -12.31
C GLU A 108 16.96 11.47 -12.59
N ASN A 109 16.97 10.62 -11.57
CA ASN A 109 16.87 9.18 -11.75
C ASN A 109 15.50 8.77 -12.35
N GLU A 110 14.42 9.36 -11.91
CA GLU A 110 13.06 9.06 -12.40
C GLU A 110 12.88 9.41 -13.88
N ARG A 111 13.62 10.38 -14.39
CA ARG A 111 13.65 10.74 -15.83
C ARG A 111 14.18 9.63 -16.74
N THR A 112 14.76 8.57 -16.17
CA THR A 112 15.11 7.36 -16.92
C THR A 112 13.89 6.68 -17.53
N TRP A 113 12.72 6.81 -16.88
CA TRP A 113 11.49 6.10 -17.27
C TRP A 113 10.34 7.02 -17.65
N ARG A 114 10.39 8.29 -17.25
CA ARG A 114 9.25 9.22 -17.34
C ARG A 114 9.69 10.61 -17.76
N THR A 115 8.80 11.31 -18.43
CA THR A 115 8.93 12.75 -18.67
C THR A 115 8.66 13.55 -17.39
N ASP A 116 9.07 14.82 -17.36
CA ASP A 116 8.81 15.70 -16.22
C ASP A 116 7.31 15.85 -15.92
N ASP A 117 6.47 15.94 -16.95
CA ASP A 117 5.02 16.06 -16.81
C ASP A 117 4.40 14.77 -16.21
N GLU A 118 4.91 13.61 -16.60
CA GLU A 118 4.49 12.32 -16.02
C GLU A 118 4.94 12.17 -14.57
N ILE A 119 6.14 12.65 -14.23
CA ILE A 119 6.64 12.66 -12.85
C ILE A 119 5.74 13.56 -11.99
N ASP A 120 5.49 14.79 -12.42
CA ASP A 120 4.71 15.76 -11.65
C ASP A 120 3.25 15.30 -11.49
N SER A 121 2.63 14.85 -12.57
CA SER A 121 1.25 14.34 -12.52
C SER A 121 1.13 13.07 -11.64
N GLY A 122 2.11 12.16 -11.72
CA GLY A 122 2.16 10.97 -10.88
C GLY A 122 2.31 11.29 -9.39
N LEU A 123 3.22 12.20 -9.04
CA LEU A 123 3.40 12.65 -7.65
C LEU A 123 2.15 13.35 -7.11
N LEU A 124 1.50 14.20 -7.90
CA LEU A 124 0.26 14.87 -7.51
C LEU A 124 -0.89 13.87 -7.35
N GLN A 125 -0.95 12.84 -8.17
CA GLN A 125 -1.94 11.76 -8.03
C GLN A 125 -1.71 10.98 -6.73
N LEU A 126 -0.47 10.62 -6.39
CA LEU A 126 -0.14 9.98 -5.12
C LEU A 126 -0.55 10.85 -3.94
N TRP A 127 -0.23 12.16 -4.00
CA TRP A 127 -0.62 13.10 -2.96
C TRP A 127 -2.14 13.20 -2.79
N SER A 128 -2.90 13.25 -3.88
CA SER A 128 -4.38 13.23 -3.82
C SER A 128 -4.91 11.97 -3.11
N VAL A 129 -4.34 10.81 -3.41
CA VAL A 129 -4.72 9.55 -2.73
C VAL A 129 -4.38 9.57 -1.24
N MET A 130 -3.24 10.17 -0.86
CA MET A 130 -2.87 10.35 0.54
C MET A 130 -3.84 11.27 1.27
N GLN A 131 -4.21 12.39 0.66
CA GLN A 131 -5.19 13.33 1.23
C GLN A 131 -6.56 12.66 1.43
N ASP A 132 -7.03 11.90 0.44
CA ASP A 132 -8.30 11.15 0.54
C ASP A 132 -8.25 10.10 1.66
N CYS A 133 -7.12 9.41 1.84
CA CYS A 133 -6.92 8.46 2.92
C CYS A 133 -7.00 9.14 4.29
N ILE A 134 -6.28 10.24 4.47
CA ILE A 134 -6.30 11.03 5.71
C ILE A 134 -7.73 11.53 6.00
N HIS A 135 -8.40 12.12 5.01
CA HIS A 135 -9.75 12.65 5.16
C HIS A 135 -10.74 11.58 5.61
N ARG A 136 -10.72 10.42 4.96
CA ARG A 136 -11.59 9.29 5.36
C ARG A 136 -11.28 8.79 6.75
N GLY A 137 -10.00 8.64 7.10
CA GLY A 137 -9.61 8.22 8.45
C GLY A 137 -10.08 9.19 9.53
N MET A 138 -10.04 10.49 9.28
CA MET A 138 -10.51 11.53 10.19
C MET A 138 -12.03 11.61 10.32
N THR A 139 -12.79 11.11 9.34
CA THR A 139 -14.25 11.25 9.28
C THR A 139 -15.00 9.93 9.47
N THR A 140 -14.35 8.78 9.35
CA THR A 140 -15.00 7.47 9.48
C THR A 140 -15.00 7.01 10.93
N GLU A 141 -16.16 6.92 11.52
CA GLU A 141 -16.38 6.40 12.88
C GLU A 141 -16.54 4.87 12.90
N GLY A 142 -16.63 4.30 14.11
CA GLY A 142 -16.96 2.90 14.33
C GLY A 142 -15.80 2.07 14.85
N VAL A 143 -15.81 0.78 14.50
CA VAL A 143 -14.88 -0.23 15.00
C VAL A 143 -14.11 -0.83 13.84
N LEU A 144 -12.80 -0.96 14.01
CA LEU A 144 -11.94 -1.62 13.01
C LEU A 144 -12.32 -3.09 12.85
N PRO A 145 -12.21 -3.64 11.63
CA PRO A 145 -12.47 -5.06 11.40
C PRO A 145 -11.49 -5.94 12.18
N GLY A 146 -11.96 -7.12 12.57
CA GLY A 146 -11.16 -8.11 13.32
C GLY A 146 -11.73 -8.45 14.69
N GLY A 147 -11.10 -9.41 15.36
CA GLY A 147 -11.57 -9.95 16.64
C GLY A 147 -11.36 -9.03 17.86
N LEU A 148 -10.47 -8.05 17.76
CA LEU A 148 -10.11 -7.17 18.87
C LEU A 148 -11.10 -6.04 19.11
N LYS A 149 -12.03 -5.78 18.20
CA LYS A 149 -13.05 -4.72 18.30
C LYS A 149 -12.47 -3.34 18.65
N VAL A 150 -11.36 -2.96 18.03
CA VAL A 150 -10.67 -1.70 18.29
C VAL A 150 -11.50 -0.53 17.76
N PRO A 151 -11.93 0.44 18.59
CA PRO A 151 -12.65 1.62 18.12
C PRO A 151 -11.72 2.54 17.31
N ARG A 152 -12.27 3.22 16.30
CA ARG A 152 -11.57 4.30 15.60
C ARG A 152 -11.45 5.50 16.53
N ARG A 153 -10.29 6.13 16.56
CA ARG A 153 -9.92 7.23 17.48
C ARG A 153 -9.70 8.55 16.73
N ALA A 154 -9.32 8.49 15.46
CA ALA A 154 -9.01 9.69 14.69
C ALA A 154 -10.15 10.72 14.64
N PRO A 155 -11.45 10.34 14.44
CA PRO A 155 -12.54 11.31 14.46
C PRO A 155 -12.70 12.02 15.81
N ALA A 156 -12.57 11.29 16.92
CA ALA A 156 -12.67 11.87 18.26
C ALA A 156 -11.52 12.85 18.54
N LEU A 157 -10.30 12.50 18.14
CA LEU A 157 -9.14 13.39 18.30
C LEU A 157 -9.29 14.64 17.43
N LEU A 158 -9.79 14.52 16.18
CA LEU A 158 -10.09 15.67 15.32
C LEU A 158 -11.06 16.62 16.01
N HIS A 159 -12.16 16.10 16.54
CA HIS A 159 -13.17 16.90 17.23
C HIS A 159 -12.56 17.64 18.45
N GLN A 160 -11.76 16.95 19.27
CA GLN A 160 -11.05 17.55 20.40
C GLN A 160 -10.15 18.71 19.94
N LEU A 161 -9.32 18.49 18.93
CA LEU A 161 -8.42 19.51 18.41
C LEU A 161 -9.15 20.73 17.81
N GLN A 162 -10.33 20.54 17.25
CA GLN A 162 -11.15 21.62 16.74
C GLN A 162 -11.79 22.45 17.87
N VAL A 163 -12.27 21.78 18.93
CA VAL A 163 -12.86 22.44 20.12
C VAL A 163 -11.79 23.25 20.88
N GLU A 164 -10.59 22.70 20.97
CA GLU A 164 -9.46 23.34 21.64
C GLU A 164 -8.65 24.26 20.70
N ALA A 165 -9.28 24.89 19.70
CA ALA A 165 -8.59 25.66 18.66
C ALA A 165 -7.65 26.74 19.20
N ASP A 166 -8.02 27.36 20.31
CA ASP A 166 -7.27 28.44 20.94
C ASP A 166 -6.26 27.98 22.01
N SER A 167 -6.00 26.69 22.12
CA SER A 167 -5.03 26.12 23.08
C SER A 167 -3.62 26.68 22.84
N THR A 168 -2.98 27.11 23.90
CA THR A 168 -1.55 27.59 23.91
C THR A 168 -0.58 26.46 24.24
N ASP A 169 -1.02 25.21 24.30
CA ASP A 169 -0.16 24.07 24.59
C ASP A 169 0.93 23.93 23.50
N PRO A 170 2.22 23.99 23.88
CA PRO A 170 3.31 23.86 22.92
C PRO A 170 3.38 22.46 22.26
N LEU A 171 2.76 21.44 22.86
CA LEU A 171 2.70 20.07 22.30
C LEU A 171 1.56 19.86 21.29
N ARG A 172 0.69 20.85 21.10
CA ARG A 172 -0.44 20.75 20.18
C ARG A 172 -0.05 20.35 18.75
N GLY A 173 1.12 20.78 18.29
CA GLY A 173 1.66 20.35 16.99
C GLY A 173 1.83 18.83 16.89
N MET A 174 2.19 18.18 18.00
CA MET A 174 2.31 16.72 18.05
C MET A 174 0.96 16.01 18.00
N ASP A 175 -0.09 16.63 18.53
CA ASP A 175 -1.45 16.06 18.46
C ASP A 175 -1.99 16.03 17.02
N TRP A 176 -1.70 17.06 16.23
CA TRP A 176 -2.01 17.06 14.81
C TRP A 176 -1.25 15.98 14.04
N ILE A 177 0.05 15.80 14.31
CA ILE A 177 0.85 14.71 13.73
C ILE A 177 0.25 13.36 14.11
N THR A 178 -0.12 13.19 15.39
CA THR A 178 -0.75 11.97 15.90
C THR A 178 -2.10 11.71 15.20
N LEU A 179 -2.90 12.74 14.99
CA LEU A 179 -4.18 12.64 14.27
C LEU A 179 -3.98 12.09 12.86
N TYR A 180 -3.06 12.65 12.10
CA TYR A 180 -2.80 12.20 10.71
C TYR A 180 -2.27 10.77 10.69
N ALA A 181 -1.36 10.42 11.61
CA ALA A 181 -0.85 9.06 11.74
C ALA A 181 -1.95 8.05 12.09
N LEU A 182 -2.85 8.39 13.04
CA LEU A 182 -3.99 7.56 13.39
C LEU A 182 -4.97 7.40 12.22
N ALA A 183 -5.28 8.47 11.51
CA ALA A 183 -6.20 8.45 10.37
C ALA A 183 -5.72 7.48 9.29
N VAL A 184 -4.45 7.56 8.89
CA VAL A 184 -3.86 6.66 7.90
C VAL A 184 -3.78 5.22 8.41
N ASN A 185 -3.35 5.01 9.66
CA ASN A 185 -3.24 3.68 10.25
C ASN A 185 -4.60 2.98 10.38
N GLU A 186 -5.65 3.70 10.77
CA GLU A 186 -6.99 3.16 10.91
C GLU A 186 -7.62 2.83 9.54
N GLU A 187 -7.36 3.63 8.50
CA GLU A 187 -7.77 3.30 7.13
C GLU A 187 -7.04 2.06 6.60
N ASN A 188 -5.74 1.94 6.85
CA ASN A 188 -4.97 0.75 6.50
C ASN A 188 -5.53 -0.51 7.19
N ALA A 189 -5.74 -0.44 8.52
CA ALA A 189 -6.30 -1.54 9.30
C ALA A 189 -7.74 -1.91 8.90
N ALA A 190 -8.50 -0.97 8.36
CA ALA A 190 -9.86 -1.20 7.87
C ALA A 190 -9.90 -1.85 6.46
N GLY A 191 -8.77 -2.05 5.81
CA GLY A 191 -8.69 -2.52 4.43
C GLY A 191 -9.15 -1.47 3.42
N GLY A 192 -9.06 -0.19 3.79
CA GLY A 192 -9.29 0.95 2.90
C GLY A 192 -8.12 1.19 1.95
N ARG A 193 -8.00 2.42 1.45
CA ARG A 193 -6.88 2.79 0.59
C ARG A 193 -5.59 2.77 1.42
N VAL A 194 -4.69 1.88 1.08
CA VAL A 194 -3.40 1.73 1.74
C VAL A 194 -2.37 2.60 1.03
N VAL A 195 -1.56 3.31 1.80
CA VAL A 195 -0.50 4.18 1.30
C VAL A 195 0.84 3.63 1.83
N THR A 196 1.10 2.38 1.52
CA THR A 196 2.36 1.72 1.85
C THR A 196 3.04 1.20 0.60
#